data_36447c37aa76a8bd931fa2eac9edc808
#
_entry.id   36447c37aa76a8bd931fa2eac9edc808
#
_cell.length_a   1.000
_cell.length_b   1.000
_cell.length_c   1.000
_cell.angle_alpha   90.00
_cell.angle_beta   90.00
_cell.angle_gamma   90.00
#
_symmetry.space_group_name_H-M   'P 1'
#
loop_
_entity.id
_entity.type
_entity.pdbx_description
1 polymer ?
#
loop_
_entity_poly.entity_id
_entity_poly.type
_entity_poly.pdbx_seq_one_letter_code
_entity_poly.pdbx_strand_id
1 'polypeptide(L)'
;MKVSLLLTLFFATTLAAKVPNFVLIYIDDLGWAQTSVEMIEGNPETRSDYFQTPSLERLAAGGRVLSACYSPAPLCAPSRNSLLHGMTPARMRLTTLSAVEVKKDYRGQITIPQALKQVDPHYVTAHFGKWHNECIKPAAAGYDILDGDNNGNGPGDFMDDGKT
;
A
#
# COMPACT_ATOMS: atom_id res chain seq x y z
N MET A 1 55.31 4.03 40.45
CA MET A 1 54.42 4.68 39.50
C MET A 1 53.18 3.77 39.32
N LYS A 2 52.04 4.20 39.84
CA LYS A 2 50.77 3.47 39.69
C LYS A 2 49.99 4.12 38.57
N VAL A 3 49.79 3.37 37.46
CA VAL A 3 48.98 3.79 36.32
C VAL A 3 47.56 3.43 36.64
N SER A 4 46.69 4.41 36.95
CA SER A 4 45.24 4.24 37.09
C SER A 4 44.62 4.18 35.69
N LEU A 5 44.12 3.00 35.32
CA LEU A 5 43.37 2.79 34.09
C LEU A 5 41.91 3.22 34.35
N LEU A 6 41.52 4.40 33.80
CA LEU A 6 40.13 4.89 33.83
C LEU A 6 39.36 4.16 32.74
N LEU A 7 38.54 3.21 33.15
CA LEU A 7 37.62 2.49 32.22
C LEU A 7 36.35 3.35 32.04
N THR A 8 36.29 4.12 30.97
CA THR A 8 35.07 4.87 30.61
C THR A 8 34.07 3.93 30.03
N LEU A 9 33.04 3.57 30.78
CA LEU A 9 31.88 2.78 30.29
C LEU A 9 31.03 3.68 29.38
N PHE A 10 31.10 3.52 28.08
CA PHE A 10 30.21 4.12 27.13
C PHE A 10 28.85 3.37 27.21
N PHE A 11 27.88 3.92 27.91
CA PHE A 11 26.49 3.50 27.82
C PHE A 11 25.95 3.93 26.45
N ALA A 12 25.96 3.06 25.48
CA ALA A 12 25.20 3.25 24.26
C ALA A 12 23.70 3.09 24.59
N THR A 13 23.03 4.19 24.85
CA THR A 13 21.57 4.22 24.87
C THR A 13 21.12 3.95 23.45
N THR A 14 20.68 2.71 23.16
CA THR A 14 19.93 2.41 21.96
C THR A 14 18.61 3.19 22.05
N LEU A 15 18.54 4.35 21.38
CA LEU A 15 17.24 4.96 21.08
C LEU A 15 16.48 3.91 20.24
N ALA A 16 15.54 3.22 20.86
CA ALA A 16 14.59 2.40 20.14
C ALA A 16 13.81 3.35 19.22
N ALA A 17 14.13 3.31 17.93
CA ALA A 17 13.40 4.09 16.94
C ALA A 17 11.94 3.64 16.99
N LYS A 18 11.02 4.58 17.22
CA LYS A 18 9.58 4.27 17.22
C LYS A 18 9.21 3.74 15.84
N VAL A 19 8.62 2.58 15.80
CA VAL A 19 8.19 1.94 14.55
C VAL A 19 7.13 2.84 13.88
N PRO A 20 7.27 3.21 12.59
CA PRO A 20 6.35 4.12 11.93
C PRO A 20 5.00 3.46 11.65
N ASN A 21 3.94 4.26 11.63
CA ASN A 21 2.65 3.86 11.06
C ASN A 21 2.64 4.11 9.56
N PHE A 22 1.93 3.26 8.81
CA PHE A 22 1.76 3.38 7.37
C PHE A 22 0.28 3.51 7.04
N VAL A 23 -0.05 4.48 6.18
CA VAL A 23 -1.38 4.60 5.57
C VAL A 23 -1.17 4.55 4.06
N LEU A 24 -1.67 3.50 3.42
CA LEU A 24 -1.63 3.33 1.98
C LEU A 24 -3.02 3.64 1.41
N ILE A 25 -3.13 4.70 0.61
CA ILE A 25 -4.35 5.08 -0.09
C ILE A 25 -4.18 4.68 -1.56
N TYR A 26 -4.92 3.66 -1.98
CA TYR A 26 -4.86 3.14 -3.35
C TYR A 26 -6.16 3.43 -4.09
N ILE A 27 -6.13 4.44 -4.95
CA ILE A 27 -7.31 4.93 -5.65
C ILE A 27 -7.47 4.17 -6.97
N ASP A 28 -8.67 3.62 -7.18
CA ASP A 28 -9.01 2.89 -8.40
C ASP A 28 -9.38 3.87 -9.51
N ASP A 29 -9.00 3.55 -10.75
CA ASP A 29 -9.33 4.30 -11.96
C ASP A 29 -8.96 5.80 -11.93
N LEU A 30 -7.98 6.20 -11.14
CA LEU A 30 -7.46 7.57 -11.14
C LEU A 30 -6.31 7.72 -12.14
N GLY A 31 -6.50 8.54 -13.15
CA GLY A 31 -5.48 8.86 -14.14
C GLY A 31 -4.41 9.81 -13.60
N TRP A 32 -3.22 9.75 -14.19
CA TRP A 32 -2.02 10.49 -13.77
C TRP A 32 -2.23 12.01 -13.65
N ALA A 33 -2.96 12.64 -14.57
CA ALA A 33 -3.26 14.09 -14.57
C ALA A 33 -4.69 14.39 -14.07
N GLN A 34 -5.34 13.49 -13.34
CA GLN A 34 -6.73 13.68 -12.90
C GLN A 34 -6.85 14.26 -11.49
N THR A 35 -5.82 14.92 -11.00
CA THR A 35 -5.86 15.68 -9.74
C THR A 35 -5.43 17.11 -10.01
N SER A 36 -5.72 18.04 -9.09
CA SER A 36 -5.21 19.42 -9.17
C SER A 36 -3.73 19.55 -8.74
N VAL A 37 -3.10 18.45 -8.33
CA VAL A 37 -1.66 18.41 -8.05
C VAL A 37 -0.88 18.40 -9.36
N GLU A 38 0.05 19.33 -9.51
CA GLU A 38 0.97 19.37 -10.64
C GLU A 38 1.99 18.23 -10.52
N MET A 39 1.95 17.27 -11.46
CA MET A 39 2.79 16.08 -11.41
C MET A 39 4.24 16.35 -11.84
N ILE A 40 4.45 17.37 -12.67
CA ILE A 40 5.76 17.88 -13.08
C ILE A 40 5.80 19.37 -12.76
N GLU A 41 6.63 19.75 -11.81
CA GLU A 41 6.77 21.12 -11.35
C GLU A 41 7.05 22.09 -12.53
N GLY A 42 6.27 23.17 -12.60
CA GLY A 42 6.35 24.16 -13.69
C GLY A 42 5.66 23.74 -14.98
N ASN A 43 4.93 22.61 -15.01
CA ASN A 43 4.15 22.19 -16.16
C ASN A 43 2.66 22.00 -15.82
N PRO A 44 1.84 23.04 -16.00
CA PRO A 44 0.41 23.01 -15.65
C PRO A 44 -0.42 22.00 -16.45
N GLU A 45 0.07 21.51 -17.60
CA GLU A 45 -0.61 20.48 -18.39
C GLU A 45 -0.61 19.11 -17.68
N THR A 46 0.16 18.97 -16.60
CA THR A 46 0.29 17.74 -15.82
C THR A 46 -0.65 17.67 -14.62
N ARG A 47 -1.60 18.57 -14.54
CA ARG A 47 -2.69 18.57 -13.56
C ARG A 47 -4.04 18.76 -14.24
N SER A 48 -5.10 18.41 -13.52
CA SER A 48 -6.46 18.73 -13.97
C SER A 48 -6.79 20.19 -13.68
N ASP A 49 -7.39 20.86 -14.65
CA ASP A 49 -8.03 22.16 -14.48
C ASP A 49 -9.51 22.03 -14.04
N TYR A 50 -10.06 20.83 -14.16
CA TYR A 50 -11.44 20.51 -13.80
C TYR A 50 -11.59 19.92 -12.39
N PHE A 51 -10.81 18.89 -12.06
CA PHE A 51 -10.90 18.23 -10.74
C PHE A 51 -10.16 19.05 -9.68
N GLN A 52 -10.85 19.33 -8.59
CA GLN A 52 -10.31 20.04 -7.43
C GLN A 52 -9.99 19.06 -6.30
N THR A 53 -8.73 18.90 -5.96
CA THR A 53 -8.25 17.95 -4.95
C THR A 53 -7.38 18.64 -3.88
N PRO A 54 -7.94 19.59 -3.11
CA PRO A 54 -7.15 20.43 -2.19
C PRO A 54 -6.48 19.64 -1.07
N SER A 55 -7.01 18.48 -0.70
CA SER A 55 -6.38 17.61 0.29
C SER A 55 -5.13 16.93 -0.26
N LEU A 56 -5.14 16.54 -1.54
CA LEU A 56 -3.96 16.00 -2.21
C LEU A 56 -2.89 17.09 -2.42
N GLU A 57 -3.30 18.31 -2.73
CA GLU A 57 -2.37 19.45 -2.81
C GLU A 57 -1.64 19.70 -1.48
N ARG A 58 -2.37 19.66 -0.35
CA ARG A 58 -1.75 19.77 0.98
C ARG A 58 -0.80 18.62 1.28
N LEU A 59 -1.17 17.40 0.90
CA LEU A 59 -0.32 16.22 1.06
C LEU A 59 0.94 16.34 0.20
N ALA A 60 0.81 16.77 -1.05
CA ALA A 60 1.92 16.99 -1.97
C ALA A 60 2.89 18.06 -1.46
N ALA A 61 2.36 19.17 -0.93
CA ALA A 61 3.16 20.25 -0.38
C ALA A 61 3.99 19.83 0.85
N GLY A 62 3.51 18.86 1.64
CA GLY A 62 4.23 18.32 2.81
C GLY A 62 5.02 17.05 2.51
N GLY A 63 4.97 16.54 1.29
CA GLY A 63 5.51 15.23 0.92
C GLY A 63 6.39 15.25 -0.33
N ARG A 64 6.24 14.21 -1.12
CA ARG A 64 6.93 14.06 -2.41
C ARG A 64 5.95 13.63 -3.49
N VAL A 65 5.97 14.32 -4.63
CA VAL A 65 5.27 13.91 -5.86
C VAL A 65 6.23 13.05 -6.70
N LEU A 66 5.77 11.85 -7.07
CA LEU A 66 6.53 10.92 -7.91
C LEU A 66 5.93 10.93 -9.32
N SER A 67 6.45 11.77 -10.19
CA SER A 67 5.93 11.97 -11.55
C SER A 67 6.08 10.76 -12.47
N ALA A 68 7.04 9.88 -12.19
CA ALA A 68 7.34 8.68 -12.98
C ALA A 68 7.02 7.37 -12.21
N CYS A 69 5.98 7.36 -11.39
CA CYS A 69 5.49 6.17 -10.73
C CYS A 69 4.36 5.54 -11.55
N TYR A 70 4.54 4.29 -11.95
CA TYR A 70 3.62 3.59 -12.85
C TYR A 70 2.88 2.48 -12.14
N SER A 71 1.58 2.37 -12.43
CA SER A 71 0.81 1.17 -12.06
C SER A 71 1.39 -0.05 -12.78
N PRO A 72 1.53 -1.20 -12.11
CA PRO A 72 2.12 -2.39 -12.71
C PRO A 72 1.22 -3.04 -13.77
N ALA A 73 -0.07 -2.71 -13.82
CA ALA A 73 -1.04 -3.20 -14.79
C ALA A 73 -2.16 -2.18 -15.04
N PRO A 74 -2.80 -2.20 -16.21
CA PRO A 74 -3.97 -1.36 -16.50
C PRO A 74 -5.29 -1.93 -15.95
N LEU A 75 -5.23 -3.03 -15.22
CA LEU A 75 -6.39 -3.73 -14.66
C LEU A 75 -6.28 -3.82 -13.14
N CYS A 76 -7.43 -3.72 -12.47
CA CYS A 76 -7.56 -3.67 -11.00
C CYS A 76 -6.96 -4.89 -10.30
N ALA A 77 -7.37 -6.12 -10.63
CA ALA A 77 -6.90 -7.33 -9.96
C ALA A 77 -5.38 -7.56 -10.10
N PRO A 78 -4.77 -7.52 -11.29
CA PRO A 78 -3.32 -7.64 -11.43
C PRO A 78 -2.55 -6.54 -10.69
N SER A 79 -3.04 -5.31 -10.73
CA SER A 79 -2.41 -4.17 -10.10
C SER A 79 -2.43 -4.30 -8.56
N ARG A 80 -3.59 -4.66 -7.99
CA ARG A 80 -3.77 -4.86 -6.54
C ARG A 80 -2.95 -6.03 -6.01
N ASN A 81 -2.92 -7.13 -6.74
CA ASN A 81 -2.07 -8.27 -6.38
C ASN A 81 -0.58 -7.93 -6.44
N SER A 82 -0.15 -7.17 -7.46
CA SER A 82 1.23 -6.70 -7.57
C SER A 82 1.63 -5.84 -6.38
N LEU A 83 0.78 -4.92 -5.97
CA LEU A 83 1.01 -4.09 -4.80
C LEU A 83 1.11 -4.94 -3.53
N LEU A 84 0.14 -5.84 -3.31
CA LEU A 84 0.07 -6.68 -2.12
C LEU A 84 1.31 -7.56 -1.92
N HIS A 85 1.85 -8.12 -3.00
CA HIS A 85 2.95 -9.08 -2.96
C HIS A 85 4.31 -8.51 -3.41
N GLY A 86 4.37 -7.24 -3.83
CA GLY A 86 5.60 -6.64 -4.35
C GLY A 86 6.13 -7.33 -5.60
N MET A 87 5.25 -7.91 -6.44
CA MET A 87 5.61 -8.70 -7.60
C MET A 87 4.93 -8.17 -8.87
N THR A 88 5.60 -8.29 -10.01
CA THR A 88 4.99 -7.90 -11.29
C THR A 88 3.89 -8.88 -11.71
N PRO A 89 2.85 -8.43 -12.46
CA PRO A 89 1.80 -9.31 -12.98
C PRO A 89 2.35 -10.45 -13.82
N ALA A 90 3.37 -10.20 -14.62
CA ALA A 90 4.02 -11.22 -15.45
C ALA A 90 4.64 -12.34 -14.61
N ARG A 91 5.31 -11.97 -13.49
CA ARG A 91 5.90 -12.95 -12.58
C ARG A 91 4.83 -13.77 -11.85
N MET A 92 3.71 -13.16 -11.52
CA MET A 92 2.56 -13.84 -10.92
C MET A 92 1.71 -14.60 -11.93
N ARG A 93 1.94 -14.43 -13.25
CA ARG A 93 1.10 -14.90 -14.33
C ARG A 93 -0.35 -14.44 -14.21
N LEU A 94 -0.56 -13.27 -13.62
CA LEU A 94 -1.86 -12.64 -13.40
C LEU A 94 -1.95 -11.39 -14.26
N THR A 95 -2.38 -11.54 -15.51
CA THR A 95 -2.48 -10.43 -16.48
C THR A 95 -3.92 -10.08 -16.84
N THR A 96 -4.89 -10.82 -16.30
CA THR A 96 -6.33 -10.63 -16.51
C THR A 96 -7.07 -10.47 -15.20
N LEU A 97 -8.38 -10.25 -15.24
CA LEU A 97 -9.24 -10.18 -14.05
C LEU A 97 -9.48 -11.56 -13.42
N SER A 98 -9.32 -12.64 -14.18
CA SER A 98 -9.56 -13.99 -13.70
C SER A 98 -8.30 -14.62 -13.09
N ALA A 99 -8.42 -15.07 -11.86
CA ALA A 99 -7.37 -15.77 -11.13
C ALA A 99 -7.32 -17.29 -11.43
N VAL A 100 -8.12 -17.78 -12.37
CA VAL A 100 -8.28 -19.22 -12.60
C VAL A 100 -6.95 -19.91 -12.95
N GLU A 101 -6.07 -19.22 -13.67
CA GLU A 101 -4.77 -19.77 -14.08
C GLU A 101 -3.66 -19.56 -13.03
N VAL A 102 -3.86 -18.60 -12.12
CA VAL A 102 -2.83 -18.09 -11.20
C VAL A 102 -2.72 -18.86 -9.89
N LYS A 103 -3.69 -19.72 -9.61
CA LYS A 103 -3.85 -20.39 -8.29
C LYS A 103 -2.63 -21.17 -7.78
N LYS A 104 -1.56 -21.33 -8.55
CA LYS A 104 -0.43 -22.20 -8.17
C LYS A 104 0.90 -21.50 -7.88
N ASP A 105 1.23 -20.41 -8.56
CA ASP A 105 2.61 -19.96 -8.66
C ASP A 105 3.07 -18.91 -7.63
N TYR A 106 2.15 -18.20 -6.94
CA TYR A 106 2.57 -17.24 -5.90
C TYR A 106 2.02 -17.53 -4.49
N ARG A 107 1.41 -18.69 -4.29
CA ARG A 107 1.02 -19.15 -2.95
C ARG A 107 2.25 -19.27 -2.07
N GLY A 108 2.20 -18.62 -0.94
CA GLY A 108 3.34 -18.56 -0.01
C GLY A 108 4.27 -17.37 -0.23
N GLN A 109 3.98 -16.49 -1.19
CA GLN A 109 4.65 -15.21 -1.27
C GLN A 109 4.14 -14.30 -0.14
N ILE A 110 5.08 -13.58 0.46
CA ILE A 110 4.78 -12.66 1.55
C ILE A 110 3.93 -11.48 1.07
N THR A 111 2.96 -11.08 1.86
CA THR A 111 2.14 -9.88 1.64
C THR A 111 2.67 -8.70 2.45
N ILE A 112 2.22 -7.47 2.12
CA ILE A 112 2.57 -6.27 2.90
C ILE A 112 2.30 -6.45 4.40
N PRO A 113 1.08 -6.84 4.86
CA PRO A 113 0.83 -7.02 6.29
C PRO A 113 1.71 -8.11 6.93
N GLN A 114 1.96 -9.21 6.23
CA GLN A 114 2.85 -10.26 6.72
C GLN A 114 4.30 -9.76 6.83
N ALA A 115 4.78 -8.97 5.87
CA ALA A 115 6.12 -8.38 5.91
C ALA A 115 6.27 -7.41 7.10
N LEU A 116 5.27 -6.57 7.35
CA LEU A 116 5.27 -5.67 8.51
C LEU A 116 5.34 -6.44 9.83
N LYS A 117 4.54 -7.50 9.99
CA LYS A 117 4.53 -8.35 11.18
C LYS A 117 5.80 -9.18 11.36
N GLN A 118 6.56 -9.45 10.29
CA GLN A 118 7.90 -10.04 10.42
C GLN A 118 8.92 -9.06 10.97
N VAL A 119 8.77 -7.77 10.69
CA VAL A 119 9.64 -6.72 11.24
C VAL A 119 9.28 -6.42 12.70
N ASP A 120 7.99 -6.28 12.99
CA ASP A 120 7.49 -6.09 14.35
C ASP A 120 6.12 -6.78 14.48
N PRO A 121 6.00 -7.83 15.31
CA PRO A 121 4.75 -8.58 15.49
C PRO A 121 3.63 -7.77 16.15
N HIS A 122 3.93 -6.58 16.69
CA HIS A 122 2.93 -5.68 17.28
C HIS A 122 2.18 -4.81 16.25
N TYR A 123 2.57 -4.87 14.97
CA TYR A 123 1.77 -4.20 13.95
C TYR A 123 0.35 -4.76 13.89
N VAL A 124 -0.62 -3.86 14.05
CA VAL A 124 -2.03 -4.12 13.73
C VAL A 124 -2.28 -3.61 12.32
N THR A 125 -2.76 -4.49 11.46
CA THR A 125 -2.94 -4.21 10.03
C THR A 125 -4.41 -4.22 9.67
N ALA A 126 -4.85 -3.23 8.88
CA ALA A 126 -6.24 -3.07 8.49
C ALA A 126 -6.37 -2.90 6.97
N HIS A 127 -7.44 -3.41 6.39
CA HIS A 127 -7.83 -3.19 5.01
C HIS A 127 -9.29 -2.72 4.95
N PHE A 128 -9.50 -1.66 4.19
CA PHE A 128 -10.82 -1.09 3.94
C PHE A 128 -11.00 -0.86 2.45
N GLY A 129 -12.20 -1.16 1.94
CA GLY A 129 -12.57 -0.93 0.56
C GLY A 129 -12.27 -2.09 -0.38
N LYS A 130 -12.18 -1.79 -1.66
CA LYS A 130 -12.07 -2.79 -2.73
C LYS A 130 -10.87 -3.71 -2.56
N TRP A 131 -11.13 -5.00 -2.38
CA TRP A 131 -10.10 -6.03 -2.30
C TRP A 131 -9.68 -6.54 -3.68
N HIS A 132 -10.59 -7.05 -4.43
CA HIS A 132 -10.45 -7.58 -5.80
C HIS A 132 -9.23 -8.49 -5.97
N ASN A 133 -9.05 -9.39 -5.04
CA ASN A 133 -8.02 -10.42 -5.08
C ASN A 133 -8.64 -11.78 -4.83
N GLU A 134 -8.98 -12.49 -5.91
CA GLU A 134 -9.65 -13.79 -5.83
C GLU A 134 -8.75 -14.93 -5.32
N CYS A 135 -7.45 -14.69 -5.26
CA CYS A 135 -6.47 -15.73 -4.94
C CYS A 135 -6.27 -15.93 -3.45
N ILE A 136 -6.45 -14.88 -2.67
CA ILE A 136 -6.27 -14.89 -1.23
C ILE A 136 -7.31 -13.96 -0.58
N LYS A 137 -7.88 -14.39 0.53
CA LYS A 137 -8.77 -13.56 1.34
C LYS A 137 -7.98 -12.56 2.20
N PRO A 138 -8.54 -11.39 2.56
CA PRO A 138 -7.82 -10.38 3.35
C PRO A 138 -7.26 -10.93 4.67
N ALA A 139 -8.04 -11.70 5.41
CA ALA A 139 -7.57 -12.33 6.65
C ALA A 139 -6.38 -13.29 6.42
N ALA A 140 -6.44 -14.10 5.35
CA ALA A 140 -5.34 -14.99 4.99
C ALA A 140 -4.10 -14.23 4.48
N ALA A 141 -4.29 -13.03 3.94
CA ALA A 141 -3.21 -12.11 3.59
C ALA A 141 -2.55 -11.44 4.82
N GLY A 142 -3.08 -11.64 6.01
CA GLY A 142 -2.48 -11.19 7.27
C GLY A 142 -3.06 -9.90 7.84
N TYR A 143 -4.16 -9.40 7.30
CA TYR A 143 -4.88 -8.26 7.89
C TYR A 143 -5.67 -8.69 9.15
N ASP A 144 -5.65 -7.85 10.17
CA ASP A 144 -6.32 -8.08 11.46
C ASP A 144 -7.72 -7.48 11.49
N ILE A 145 -7.90 -6.34 10.82
CA ILE A 145 -9.14 -5.58 10.79
C ILE A 145 -9.61 -5.46 9.34
N LEU A 146 -10.87 -5.77 9.09
CA LEU A 146 -11.46 -5.82 7.75
C LEU A 146 -12.84 -5.19 7.76
N ASP A 147 -13.23 -4.57 6.64
CA ASP A 147 -14.61 -4.16 6.36
C ASP A 147 -15.38 -5.20 5.52
N GLY A 148 -14.81 -6.36 5.31
CA GLY A 148 -15.35 -7.50 4.58
C GLY A 148 -14.46 -7.99 3.44
N ASP A 149 -14.93 -9.05 2.76
CA ASP A 149 -14.30 -9.64 1.57
C ASP A 149 -14.79 -8.95 0.29
N ASN A 150 -14.57 -7.68 0.18
CA ASN A 150 -15.17 -6.86 -0.85
C ASN A 150 -14.39 -6.93 -2.17
N ASN A 151 -14.95 -7.55 -3.18
CA ASN A 151 -14.41 -7.57 -4.56
C ASN A 151 -15.04 -6.48 -5.45
N GLY A 152 -15.97 -5.70 -4.93
CA GLY A 152 -16.75 -4.76 -5.69
C GLY A 152 -16.02 -3.56 -6.26
N ASN A 153 -16.69 -2.85 -7.14
CA ASN A 153 -16.18 -1.72 -7.90
C ASN A 153 -16.85 -0.39 -7.54
N GLY A 154 -17.73 -0.33 -6.55
CA GLY A 154 -18.51 0.84 -6.33
C GLY A 154 -18.87 1.15 -4.88
N PRO A 155 -19.43 2.32 -4.64
CA PRO A 155 -19.91 2.71 -3.31
C PRO A 155 -21.01 1.81 -2.77
N GLY A 156 -21.69 1.03 -3.62
CA GLY A 156 -22.68 0.05 -3.21
C GLY A 156 -22.13 -1.11 -2.40
N ASP A 157 -20.84 -1.35 -2.48
CA ASP A 157 -20.21 -2.43 -1.72
C ASP A 157 -19.96 -2.06 -0.25
N PHE A 158 -20.08 -0.78 0.09
CA PHE A 158 -20.08 -0.29 1.47
C PHE A 158 -21.49 -0.10 2.00
N MET A 159 -22.47 -0.10 1.12
CA MET A 159 -23.82 0.19 1.39
C MET A 159 -24.59 -1.12 1.33
N ASP A 160 -24.60 -1.81 2.46
CA ASP A 160 -25.69 -2.73 2.70
C ASP A 160 -25.52 -4.19 2.27
N ASP A 161 -25.00 -4.94 3.17
CA ASP A 161 -25.53 -6.28 3.40
C ASP A 161 -26.68 -6.28 4.46
N GLY A 162 -27.18 -5.11 4.83
CA GLY A 162 -28.25 -4.97 5.83
C GLY A 162 -27.83 -5.41 7.23
N LYS A 163 -26.53 -5.51 7.49
CA LYS A 163 -25.94 -5.92 8.77
C LYS A 163 -25.11 -4.76 9.32
N THR A 164 -25.77 -3.85 9.99
CA THR A 164 -25.15 -2.92 10.94
C THR A 164 -25.04 -3.59 12.31
#